data_e11a50ecabc8da826fd8e5c1baf8f4b5
#
_entry.id   e11a50ecabc8da826fd8e5c1baf8f4b5
#
_cell.length_a   1.000
_cell.length_b   1.000
_cell.length_c   1.000
_cell.angle_alpha   90.00
_cell.angle_beta   90.00
_cell.angle_gamma   90.00
#
_symmetry.space_group_name_H-M   'P 1'
#
loop_
_entity.id
_entity.type
_entity.pdbx_description
1 polymer ?
#
loop_
_entity_poly.entity_id
_entity_poly.type
_entity_poly.pdbx_seq_one_letter_code
_entity_poly.pdbx_strand_id
1 'polypeptide(L)'
;MIEDLTGAIEITQRIEASPEIVFAYLTDSQRFVRWMGVGAELDARPGGRYRIDVDGVHIASGAYEIIDPPRRLVMSWGWEGHPTVPPGSTTVEITLTSDRGATVLKLRHLGLPGEGERRTHTEGWVQYLSQLAAAGGRH
;
A
#
# COMPACT_ATOMS: atom_id res chain seq x y z
N MET A 1 -10.46 11.41 21.43
CA MET A 1 -10.46 10.99 21.01
C MET A 1 -10.35 10.42 20.40
N ILE A 2 -10.49 9.96 20.20
CA ILE A 2 -10.25 9.31 19.53
C ILE A 2 -10.09 9.48 18.36
N GLU A 3 -9.38 9.74 18.09
CA GLU A 3 -9.12 9.85 17.04
C GLU A 3 -9.67 9.19 16.27
N ASP A 4 -9.83 9.39 15.94
CA ASP A 4 -10.36 8.78 15.38
C ASP A 4 -10.23 7.91 14.50
N LEU A 5 -10.29 7.09 14.90
CA LEU A 5 -10.00 5.89 14.18
C LEU A 5 -11.13 5.47 13.30
N THR A 6 -12.27 6.12 13.42
CA THR A 6 -13.42 5.80 12.57
C THR A 6 -13.13 6.08 11.10
N GLY A 7 -12.13 6.90 10.81
CA GLY A 7 -11.78 7.21 9.42
C GLY A 7 -10.65 6.36 8.87
N ALA A 8 -10.14 5.40 9.64
CA ALA A 8 -9.00 4.60 9.20
C ALA A 8 -9.45 3.24 8.72
N ILE A 9 -8.84 2.79 7.60
CA ILE A 9 -8.92 1.39 7.18
C ILE A 9 -7.77 0.67 7.85
N GLU A 10 -8.03 -0.53 8.37
CA GLU A 10 -6.98 -1.36 8.94
C GLU A 10 -7.18 -2.79 8.47
N ILE A 11 -6.18 -3.34 7.78
CA ILE A 11 -6.25 -4.67 7.19
C ILE A 11 -4.98 -5.41 7.54
N THR A 12 -5.12 -6.67 7.93
CA THR A 12 -3.99 -7.55 8.25
C THR A 12 -3.96 -8.69 7.24
N GLN A 13 -2.76 -8.99 6.72
CA GLN A 13 -2.58 -10.04 5.73
C GLN A 13 -1.33 -10.85 6.06
N ARG A 14 -1.45 -12.17 6.15
CA ARG A 14 -0.30 -13.04 6.31
C ARG A 14 0.26 -13.42 4.95
N ILE A 15 1.60 -13.37 4.83
CA ILE A 15 2.29 -13.68 3.58
C ILE A 15 3.40 -14.67 3.90
N GLU A 16 3.43 -15.80 3.17
CA GLU A 16 4.41 -16.87 3.41
C GLU A 16 5.74 -16.54 2.73
N ALA A 17 6.35 -15.47 3.19
CA ALA A 17 7.65 -14.98 2.73
C ALA A 17 8.23 -14.12 3.84
N SER A 18 9.55 -13.97 3.87
CA SER A 18 10.20 -13.13 4.87
C SER A 18 9.86 -11.66 4.68
N PRO A 19 9.98 -10.84 5.73
CA PRO A 19 9.75 -9.40 5.58
C PRO A 19 10.63 -8.75 4.50
N GLU A 20 11.86 -9.22 4.34
CA GLU A 20 12.75 -8.71 3.30
C GLU A 20 12.18 -8.93 1.90
N ILE A 21 11.63 -10.11 1.67
CA ILE A 21 11.02 -10.44 0.38
C ILE A 21 9.76 -9.60 0.17
N VAL A 22 8.91 -9.51 1.19
CA VAL A 22 7.69 -8.72 1.09
C VAL A 22 8.03 -7.26 0.84
N PHE A 23 9.01 -6.73 1.54
CA PHE A 23 9.40 -5.32 1.38
C PHE A 23 9.88 -5.05 -0.05
N ALA A 24 10.58 -6.01 -0.66
CA ALA A 24 11.00 -5.89 -2.06
C ALA A 24 9.81 -5.79 -3.00
N TYR A 25 8.73 -6.54 -2.74
CA TYR A 25 7.51 -6.45 -3.54
C TYR A 25 6.83 -5.09 -3.39
N LEU A 26 7.07 -4.40 -2.29
CA LEU A 26 6.48 -3.09 -2.05
C LEU A 26 7.30 -1.95 -2.65
N THR A 27 8.59 -2.16 -2.90
CA THR A 27 9.49 -1.06 -3.25
C THR A 27 10.19 -1.21 -4.59
N ASP A 28 10.21 -2.40 -5.19
CA ASP A 28 10.81 -2.62 -6.49
C ASP A 28 9.73 -2.62 -7.57
N SER A 29 9.88 -1.74 -8.57
CA SER A 29 8.85 -1.52 -9.58
C SER A 29 8.46 -2.80 -10.32
N GLN A 30 9.43 -3.65 -10.64
CA GLN A 30 9.15 -4.88 -11.38
C GLN A 30 8.41 -5.89 -10.55
N ARG A 31 8.69 -5.94 -9.24
CA ARG A 31 7.97 -6.83 -8.33
C ARG A 31 6.60 -6.28 -7.96
N PHE A 32 6.49 -4.97 -7.85
CA PHE A 32 5.24 -4.33 -7.46
C PHE A 32 4.11 -4.69 -8.42
N VAL A 33 4.38 -4.67 -9.73
CA VAL A 33 3.33 -4.93 -10.72
C VAL A 33 2.88 -6.39 -10.74
N ARG A 34 3.55 -7.26 -9.98
CA ARG A 34 3.09 -8.64 -9.86
C ARG A 34 1.89 -8.78 -8.94
N TRP A 35 1.60 -7.75 -8.14
CA TRP A 35 0.45 -7.82 -7.24
C TRP A 35 -0.48 -6.62 -7.40
N MET A 36 -0.01 -5.49 -7.89
CA MET A 36 -0.89 -4.33 -8.10
C MET A 36 -0.44 -3.58 -9.35
N GLY A 37 -1.39 -3.39 -10.26
CA GLY A 37 -1.20 -2.48 -11.38
C GLY A 37 -0.58 -3.11 -12.60
N VAL A 38 -0.54 -2.31 -13.65
CA VAL A 38 0.04 -2.69 -14.95
C VAL A 38 1.32 -1.90 -15.22
N GLY A 39 1.63 -0.91 -14.39
CA GLY A 39 2.86 -0.16 -14.48
C GLY A 39 3.14 0.55 -13.17
N ALA A 40 4.40 0.67 -12.79
CA ALA A 40 4.76 1.35 -11.55
C ALA A 40 6.12 2.02 -11.70
N GLU A 41 6.19 3.26 -11.25
CA GLU A 41 7.44 4.01 -11.14
C GLU A 41 7.61 4.35 -9.68
N LEU A 42 8.58 3.71 -9.02
CA LEU A 42 8.76 3.85 -7.58
C LEU A 42 10.16 4.37 -7.29
N ASP A 43 10.25 5.58 -6.73
CA ASP A 43 11.50 6.11 -6.22
C ASP A 43 11.47 5.91 -4.71
N ALA A 44 11.77 4.69 -4.28
CA ALA A 44 11.53 4.23 -2.92
C ALA A 44 12.60 4.72 -1.95
N ARG A 45 12.55 6.00 -1.64
CA ARG A 45 13.42 6.64 -0.65
C ARG A 45 12.60 7.75 0.00
N PRO A 46 12.97 8.17 1.21
CA PRO A 46 12.22 9.27 1.86
C PRO A 46 12.21 10.50 0.96
N GLY A 47 11.01 11.03 0.72
CA GLY A 47 10.82 12.16 -0.18
C GLY A 47 10.72 11.78 -1.64
N GLY A 48 10.97 10.52 -2.01
CA GLY A 48 10.84 10.08 -3.39
C GLY A 48 9.38 9.98 -3.81
N ARG A 49 9.13 10.06 -5.10
CA ARG A 49 7.77 10.01 -5.62
C ARG A 49 7.47 8.63 -6.19
N TYR A 50 6.18 8.31 -6.27
CA TYR A 50 5.73 7.11 -6.94
C TYR A 50 4.52 7.41 -7.79
N ARG A 51 4.31 6.57 -8.80
CA ARG A 51 3.16 6.64 -9.68
C ARG A 51 2.83 5.22 -10.12
N ILE A 52 1.59 4.80 -9.85
CA ILE A 52 1.13 3.44 -10.10
C ILE A 52 -0.07 3.49 -11.04
N ASP A 53 0.07 2.89 -12.21
CA ASP A 53 -1.04 2.69 -13.12
C ASP A 53 -1.71 1.38 -12.74
N VAL A 54 -2.86 1.47 -12.06
CA VAL A 54 -3.48 0.31 -11.44
C VAL A 54 -4.15 -0.60 -12.47
N ASP A 55 -4.82 -0.02 -13.46
CA ASP A 55 -5.63 -0.80 -14.40
C ASP A 55 -5.68 -0.22 -15.80
N GLY A 56 -4.79 0.68 -16.13
CA GLY A 56 -4.80 1.36 -17.44
C GLY A 56 -5.62 2.63 -17.45
N VAL A 57 -6.37 2.90 -16.38
CA VAL A 57 -7.25 4.07 -16.28
C VAL A 57 -6.99 4.85 -14.98
N HIS A 58 -6.89 4.13 -13.87
CA HIS A 58 -6.76 4.75 -12.55
C HIS A 58 -5.31 4.79 -12.12
N ILE A 59 -4.81 5.99 -11.83
CA ILE A 59 -3.41 6.20 -11.50
C ILE A 59 -3.31 6.74 -10.09
N ALA A 60 -2.67 5.97 -9.20
CA ALA A 60 -2.38 6.40 -7.85
C ALA A 60 -1.01 7.04 -7.83
N SER A 61 -0.85 8.12 -7.06
CA SER A 61 0.44 8.75 -6.92
C SER A 61 0.57 9.50 -5.60
N GLY A 62 1.81 9.80 -5.25
CA GLY A 62 2.15 10.48 -4.03
C GLY A 62 3.64 10.43 -3.80
N ALA A 63 4.04 10.47 -2.51
CA ALA A 63 5.44 10.47 -2.13
C ALA A 63 5.66 9.59 -0.92
N TYR A 64 6.87 9.03 -0.81
CA TYR A 64 7.27 8.26 0.36
C TYR A 64 7.66 9.21 1.48
N GLU A 65 7.17 8.92 2.68
CA GLU A 65 7.51 9.69 3.87
C GLU A 65 8.50 8.93 4.74
N ILE A 66 8.29 7.62 4.91
CA ILE A 66 9.16 6.77 5.70
C ILE A 66 9.46 5.52 4.91
N ILE A 67 10.75 5.18 4.81
CA ILE A 67 11.21 3.91 4.26
C ILE A 67 12.15 3.32 5.30
N ASP A 68 11.68 2.31 6.04
CA ASP A 68 12.47 1.63 7.08
C ASP A 68 12.47 0.13 6.79
N PRO A 69 13.37 -0.33 5.90
CA PRO A 69 13.39 -1.73 5.51
C PRO A 69 13.83 -2.63 6.66
N PRO A 70 13.27 -3.78 6.80
CA PRO A 70 12.12 -4.33 6.07
C PRO A 70 10.83 -4.20 6.87
N ARG A 71 10.70 -3.19 7.73
CA ARG A 71 9.66 -3.17 8.75
C ARG A 71 8.53 -2.19 8.47
N ARG A 72 8.81 -1.06 7.81
CA ARG A 72 7.80 -0.02 7.76
C ARG A 72 7.92 0.85 6.53
N LEU A 73 6.78 1.18 5.96
CA LEU A 73 6.66 2.04 4.79
C LEU A 73 5.49 2.97 5.03
N VAL A 74 5.70 4.27 4.89
CA VAL A 74 4.62 5.26 4.96
C VAL A 74 4.69 6.12 3.71
N MET A 75 3.55 6.27 3.04
CA MET A 75 3.49 7.08 1.82
C MET A 75 2.17 7.82 1.76
N SER A 76 2.19 9.00 1.15
CA SER A 76 0.94 9.69 0.84
C SER A 76 0.28 8.99 -0.34
N TRP A 77 -1.04 9.16 -0.47
CA TRP A 77 -1.82 8.37 -1.44
C TRP A 77 -2.95 9.21 -1.98
N GLY A 78 -3.24 9.01 -3.24
CA GLY A 78 -4.39 9.61 -3.90
C GLY A 78 -4.42 9.19 -5.35
N TRP A 79 -5.38 9.72 -6.10
CA TRP A 79 -5.64 9.33 -7.47
C TRP A 79 -5.61 10.55 -8.36
N GLU A 80 -4.89 10.45 -9.47
CA GLU A 80 -4.81 11.55 -10.44
C GLU A 80 -6.20 11.82 -11.01
N GLY A 81 -6.61 13.08 -11.00
CA GLY A 81 -7.91 13.48 -11.51
C GLY A 81 -9.09 13.22 -10.59
N HIS A 82 -8.86 12.65 -9.40
CA HIS A 82 -9.95 12.34 -8.48
C HIS A 82 -10.35 13.61 -7.71
N PRO A 83 -11.66 13.92 -7.66
CA PRO A 83 -12.10 15.19 -7.06
C PRO A 83 -11.95 15.26 -5.55
N THR A 84 -12.05 14.14 -4.84
CA THR A 84 -12.03 14.15 -3.38
C THR A 84 -10.84 13.39 -2.78
N VAL A 85 -10.13 12.59 -3.57
CA VAL A 85 -8.93 11.87 -3.13
C VAL A 85 -7.82 12.13 -4.13
N PRO A 86 -7.38 13.39 -4.28
CA PRO A 86 -6.30 13.69 -5.23
C PRO A 86 -4.96 13.18 -4.69
N PRO A 87 -3.93 13.15 -5.53
CA PRO A 87 -2.61 12.65 -5.12
C PRO A 87 -2.12 13.34 -3.87
N GLY A 88 -1.58 12.54 -2.94
CA GLY A 88 -1.00 13.05 -1.71
C GLY A 88 -1.98 13.44 -0.64
N SER A 89 -3.27 13.26 -0.85
CA SER A 89 -4.29 13.75 0.09
C SER A 89 -4.53 12.82 1.28
N THR A 90 -4.12 11.57 1.18
CA THR A 90 -4.31 10.59 2.25
C THR A 90 -2.98 9.91 2.57
N THR A 91 -2.99 9.02 3.56
CA THR A 91 -1.76 8.36 4.01
C THR A 91 -1.97 6.86 4.08
N VAL A 92 -1.01 6.11 3.53
CA VAL A 92 -0.98 4.65 3.63
C VAL A 92 0.23 4.27 4.45
N GLU A 93 0.01 3.47 5.50
CA GLU A 93 1.05 3.00 6.38
C GLU A 93 1.08 1.48 6.37
N ILE A 94 2.23 0.89 6.07
CA ILE A 94 2.39 -0.56 6.02
C ILE A 94 3.48 -0.95 7.01
N THR A 95 3.15 -1.91 7.88
CA THR A 95 4.06 -2.45 8.87
C THR A 95 4.21 -3.95 8.65
N LEU A 96 5.45 -4.44 8.68
CA LEU A 96 5.75 -5.86 8.47
C LEU A 96 6.36 -6.43 9.73
N THR A 97 5.77 -7.53 10.23
CA THR A 97 6.25 -8.23 11.41
C THR A 97 6.57 -9.67 11.04
N SER A 98 7.77 -10.11 11.42
CA SER A 98 8.16 -11.50 11.17
C SER A 98 7.40 -12.45 12.10
N ASP A 99 6.96 -13.58 11.55
CA ASP A 99 6.24 -14.58 12.33
C ASP A 99 6.54 -15.97 11.76
N ARG A 100 7.50 -16.67 12.38
CA ARG A 100 7.86 -18.04 12.02
C ARG A 100 8.26 -18.17 10.56
N GLY A 101 9.06 -17.22 10.08
CA GLY A 101 9.53 -17.22 8.69
C GLY A 101 8.59 -16.57 7.70
N ALA A 102 7.36 -16.32 8.11
CA ALA A 102 6.40 -15.58 7.31
C ALA A 102 6.34 -14.13 7.77
N THR A 103 5.48 -13.35 7.15
CA THR A 103 5.27 -11.95 7.48
C THR A 103 3.80 -11.71 7.77
N VAL A 104 3.54 -10.97 8.83
CA VAL A 104 2.22 -10.39 9.07
C VAL A 104 2.30 -8.94 8.65
N LEU A 105 1.57 -8.61 7.60
CA LEU A 105 1.49 -7.25 7.08
C LEU A 105 0.25 -6.58 7.63
N LYS A 106 0.43 -5.38 8.18
CA LYS A 106 -0.71 -4.54 8.59
C LYS A 106 -0.69 -3.28 7.75
N LEU A 107 -1.82 -3.01 7.08
CA LEU A 107 -2.00 -1.79 6.32
C LEU A 107 -3.00 -0.90 7.02
N ARG A 108 -2.66 0.39 7.14
CA ARG A 108 -3.59 1.41 7.61
C ARG A 108 -3.69 2.48 6.54
N HIS A 109 -4.91 2.88 6.20
CA HIS A 109 -5.13 3.95 5.24
C HIS A 109 -5.95 5.04 5.95
N LEU A 110 -5.36 6.22 6.08
CA LEU A 110 -5.90 7.31 6.89
C LEU A 110 -6.24 8.49 5.99
N GLY A 111 -7.27 9.24 6.39
CA GLY A 111 -7.60 10.49 5.73
C GLY A 111 -8.57 10.39 4.58
N LEU A 112 -9.14 9.22 4.33
CA LEU A 112 -10.14 9.09 3.26
C LEU A 112 -11.42 9.81 3.65
N PRO A 113 -11.97 10.63 2.73
CA PRO A 113 -13.18 11.39 3.03
C PRO A 113 -14.43 10.52 2.85
N GLY A 114 -15.15 10.31 3.94
CA GLY A 114 -16.46 9.68 3.86
C GLY A 114 -16.42 8.16 3.81
N GLU A 115 -17.57 7.60 4.12
CA GLU A 115 -17.72 6.16 4.26
C GLU A 115 -17.65 5.44 2.92
N GLY A 116 -18.14 6.08 1.86
CA GLY A 116 -18.09 5.48 0.53
C GLY A 116 -16.66 5.24 0.06
N GLU A 117 -15.78 6.23 0.25
CA GLU A 117 -14.38 6.07 -0.14
C GLU A 117 -13.68 5.02 0.72
N ARG A 118 -14.01 4.97 2.02
CA ARG A 118 -13.42 3.94 2.87
C ARG A 118 -13.85 2.54 2.44
N ARG A 119 -15.12 2.36 2.06
CA ARG A 119 -15.60 1.06 1.61
C ARG A 119 -14.92 0.65 0.31
N THR A 120 -14.84 1.54 -0.66
CA THR A 120 -14.22 1.26 -1.96
C THR A 120 -12.74 0.89 -1.78
N HIS A 121 -12.03 1.66 -0.95
CA HIS A 121 -10.61 1.40 -0.74
C HIS A 121 -10.39 0.12 0.08
N THR A 122 -11.29 -0.17 1.04
CA THR A 122 -11.20 -1.44 1.77
C THR A 122 -11.28 -2.63 0.82
N GLU A 123 -12.27 -2.60 -0.08
CA GLU A 123 -12.44 -3.68 -1.05
C GLU A 123 -11.22 -3.82 -1.95
N GLY A 124 -10.68 -2.70 -2.40
CA GLY A 124 -9.48 -2.71 -3.24
C GLY A 124 -8.28 -3.26 -2.51
N TRP A 125 -8.04 -2.79 -1.27
CA TRP A 125 -6.89 -3.26 -0.50
C TRP A 125 -6.99 -4.74 -0.16
N VAL A 126 -8.18 -5.24 0.19
CA VAL A 126 -8.36 -6.68 0.48
C VAL A 126 -7.97 -7.49 -0.74
N GLN A 127 -8.43 -7.07 -1.92
CA GLN A 127 -8.11 -7.77 -3.16
C GLN A 127 -6.61 -7.74 -3.46
N TYR A 128 -5.99 -6.56 -3.41
CA TYR A 128 -4.58 -6.43 -3.77
C TYR A 128 -3.65 -7.07 -2.76
N LEU A 129 -3.97 -7.00 -1.47
CA LEU A 129 -3.15 -7.67 -0.48
C LEU A 129 -3.24 -9.19 -0.61
N SER A 130 -4.38 -9.70 -1.02
CA SER A 130 -4.54 -11.12 -1.35
C SER A 130 -3.61 -11.49 -2.52
N GLN A 131 -3.53 -10.64 -3.53
CA GLN A 131 -2.63 -10.86 -4.67
C GLN A 131 -1.17 -10.79 -4.25
N LEU A 132 -0.84 -9.87 -3.34
CA LEU A 132 0.52 -9.79 -2.80
C LEU A 132 0.89 -11.08 -2.07
N ALA A 133 -0.04 -11.61 -1.27
CA ALA A 133 0.20 -12.87 -0.56
C ALA A 133 0.45 -14.00 -1.54
N ALA A 134 -0.31 -14.06 -2.64
CA ALA A 134 -0.11 -15.09 -3.65
C ALA A 134 1.23 -14.94 -4.35
N ALA A 135 1.60 -13.71 -4.72
CA ALA A 135 2.87 -13.46 -5.41
C ALA A 135 4.06 -13.73 -4.48
N GLY A 136 4.00 -13.24 -3.25
CA GLY A 136 5.09 -13.41 -2.29
C GLY A 136 5.33 -14.85 -1.94
N GLY A 137 4.26 -15.64 -1.81
CA GLY A 137 4.38 -17.04 -1.48
C GLY A 137 5.03 -17.89 -2.58
N ARG A 138 5.16 -17.34 -3.79
CA ARG A 138 5.78 -18.05 -4.91
C ARG A 138 7.12 -17.43 -5.32
N HIS A 139 7.70 -16.63 -4.47
CA HIS A 139 8.94 -15.90 -4.78
C HIS A 139 10.13 -16.77 -5.18
#